data_1a06a070dc7e4dd5999e3c3f7eec986e
#
_entry.id   1a06a070dc7e4dd5999e3c3f7eec986e
#
_cell.length_a   1.000
_cell.length_b   1.000
_cell.length_c   1.000
_cell.angle_alpha   90.00
_cell.angle_beta   90.00
_cell.angle_gamma   90.00
#
_symmetry.space_group_name_H-M   'P 1'
#
loop_
_entity.id
_entity.type
_entity.pdbx_description
1 polymer ?
#
loop_
_entity_poly.entity_id
_entity_poly.type
_entity_poly.pdbx_seq_one_letter_code
_entity_poly.pdbx_strand_id
1 'polypeptide(L)'
;MSHVVVKREFEELIDSWAAVGQVGTGFTFTEGPIWHPVEHYLLFSDMPADVRRRWDQRGGVREVKRPSNKCNGMTYDEQLNLIVCEHATSTLVRECPDGQRDILASHFDGYELNSPNDVVVKSDGSIYFSDPWFGRMPVYGVERPRQLGFPGVYRVPPGGGPPELLVERYMFDQPNGLCFSPDEQRLYINDTVQTLIRVFDVSTYGSLMNGRVFASGLVSEREPGLPDGMKCDSRGNVGCTAPGGVWVFAPSGELIGKVRVPEMVANLTWGGPDFHTLFMCATHSVYSVKTKVGPRLEPYMRPRSGDTSTRSSYQAPATPRPSPPAPAPAPPPPQSASASKSLGRLDPSRCALIIQDMQNDVVMEGGAFASSGSPAHCKQQNAIANAMRLADACRKRGVMVIHVWFVVEPGAPGVTLNAPLFEGLVESKAMVRGTWGAAPVAGLEARPGDHVVEKMRMSAWEGSRLETVLKSGRRDIVIVTGAWTNMSIEHTARTGADKGYLMIVPEDCCSTMNADWHRASINYALQSVSAVTKADDVIAALG
;
A
#
# COMPACT_ATOMS: atom_id res chain seq x y z
N MET A 1 -26.03 -20.58 -16.74
CA MET A 1 -25.80 -20.35 -15.29
C MET A 1 -26.47 -19.03 -14.97
N SER A 2 -27.41 -18.97 -14.01
CA SER A 2 -28.10 -17.73 -13.64
C SER A 2 -27.18 -16.88 -12.75
N HIS A 3 -27.25 -15.58 -12.92
CA HIS A 3 -26.61 -14.62 -12.02
C HIS A 3 -27.28 -14.63 -10.64
N VAL A 4 -26.60 -14.08 -9.64
CA VAL A 4 -27.18 -13.98 -8.28
C VAL A 4 -27.79 -12.59 -8.11
N VAL A 5 -29.11 -12.53 -7.96
CA VAL A 5 -29.81 -11.30 -7.60
C VAL A 5 -29.90 -11.24 -6.09
N VAL A 6 -29.30 -10.22 -5.49
CA VAL A 6 -29.39 -9.93 -4.05
C VAL A 6 -30.48 -8.89 -3.83
N LYS A 7 -30.54 -7.89 -4.71
CA LYS A 7 -31.55 -6.84 -4.71
C LYS A 7 -32.10 -6.62 -6.11
N ARG A 8 -33.36 -6.15 -6.20
CA ARG A 8 -34.06 -5.91 -7.47
C ARG A 8 -33.31 -4.93 -8.39
N GLU A 9 -32.61 -3.99 -7.85
CA GLU A 9 -31.79 -3.01 -8.58
C GLU A 9 -30.75 -3.67 -9.49
N PHE A 10 -30.28 -4.87 -9.15
CA PHE A 10 -29.37 -5.63 -10.01
C PHE A 10 -30.01 -6.00 -11.36
N GLU A 11 -31.31 -6.32 -11.38
CA GLU A 11 -32.01 -6.67 -12.62
C GLU A 11 -32.23 -5.47 -13.55
N GLU A 12 -32.05 -4.25 -13.03
CA GLU A 12 -32.01 -3.03 -13.85
C GLU A 12 -30.67 -2.86 -14.58
N LEU A 13 -29.62 -3.54 -14.11
CA LEU A 13 -28.26 -3.47 -14.69
C LEU A 13 -28.01 -4.60 -15.68
N ILE A 14 -28.53 -5.80 -15.38
CA ILE A 14 -28.35 -7.01 -16.18
C ILE A 14 -29.51 -7.96 -15.92
N ASP A 15 -29.99 -8.65 -16.96
CA ASP A 15 -30.96 -9.70 -16.76
C ASP A 15 -30.35 -10.87 -15.99
N SER A 16 -31.07 -11.36 -14.99
CA SER A 16 -30.60 -12.48 -14.16
C SER A 16 -30.34 -13.77 -14.97
N TRP A 17 -30.86 -13.86 -16.17
CA TRP A 17 -30.69 -14.96 -17.13
C TRP A 17 -29.80 -14.58 -18.33
N ALA A 18 -29.17 -13.42 -18.35
CA ALA A 18 -28.28 -13.03 -19.44
C ALA A 18 -27.17 -14.08 -19.63
N ALA A 19 -27.02 -14.55 -20.87
CA ALA A 19 -26.05 -15.60 -21.17
C ALA A 19 -24.62 -15.02 -21.14
N VAL A 20 -23.75 -15.66 -20.40
CA VAL A 20 -22.30 -15.40 -20.46
C VAL A 20 -21.72 -16.21 -21.62
N GLY A 21 -21.23 -15.52 -22.64
CA GLY A 21 -20.58 -16.12 -23.80
C GLY A 21 -19.06 -16.14 -23.65
N GLN A 22 -18.42 -17.22 -24.11
CA GLN A 22 -16.96 -17.30 -24.17
C GLN A 22 -16.47 -16.60 -25.45
N VAL A 23 -15.62 -15.61 -25.29
CA VAL A 23 -15.01 -14.82 -26.38
C VAL A 23 -13.77 -15.51 -26.96
N GLY A 24 -12.99 -16.13 -26.08
CA GLY A 24 -11.78 -16.87 -26.41
C GLY A 24 -11.29 -17.67 -25.22
N THR A 25 -10.47 -18.69 -25.48
CA THR A 25 -9.92 -19.59 -24.46
C THR A 25 -8.53 -20.10 -24.85
N GLY A 26 -7.86 -20.81 -23.93
CA GLY A 26 -6.53 -21.39 -24.14
C GLY A 26 -5.40 -20.45 -23.79
N PHE A 27 -5.67 -19.46 -22.94
CA PHE A 27 -4.69 -18.51 -22.44
C PHE A 27 -4.06 -19.03 -21.14
N THR A 28 -2.98 -18.39 -20.69
CA THR A 28 -2.30 -18.76 -19.44
C THR A 28 -2.96 -18.07 -18.24
N PHE A 29 -3.12 -16.75 -18.31
CA PHE A 29 -3.86 -15.94 -17.34
C PHE A 29 -4.18 -14.58 -17.99
N THR A 30 -5.48 -14.30 -18.15
CA THR A 30 -5.91 -13.09 -18.85
C THR A 30 -6.19 -11.93 -17.92
N GLU A 31 -5.72 -10.73 -18.32
CA GLU A 31 -5.76 -9.51 -17.53
C GLU A 31 -5.94 -8.26 -18.39
N GLY A 32 -6.12 -7.10 -17.74
CA GLY A 32 -6.05 -5.77 -18.28
C GLY A 32 -6.90 -5.52 -19.52
N PRO A 33 -8.19 -5.92 -19.57
CA PRO A 33 -9.00 -5.72 -20.75
C PRO A 33 -9.31 -4.25 -20.99
N ILE A 34 -9.21 -3.81 -22.24
CA ILE A 34 -9.60 -2.47 -22.67
C ILE A 34 -10.22 -2.48 -24.05
N TRP A 35 -11.31 -1.75 -24.23
CA TRP A 35 -12.02 -1.64 -25.50
C TRP A 35 -11.58 -0.39 -26.28
N HIS A 36 -11.19 -0.57 -27.56
CA HIS A 36 -10.90 0.55 -28.43
C HIS A 36 -12.18 1.13 -29.02
N PRO A 37 -12.56 2.39 -28.73
CA PRO A 37 -13.88 2.93 -29.00
C PRO A 37 -14.14 3.17 -30.52
N VAL A 38 -13.10 3.39 -31.30
CA VAL A 38 -13.20 3.73 -32.73
C VAL A 38 -13.03 2.50 -33.63
N GLU A 39 -12.02 1.67 -33.35
CA GLU A 39 -11.73 0.48 -34.16
C GLU A 39 -12.52 -0.77 -33.72
N HIS A 40 -13.27 -0.67 -32.62
CA HIS A 40 -14.16 -1.71 -32.10
C HIS A 40 -13.47 -3.07 -31.87
N TYR A 41 -12.39 -3.07 -31.10
CA TYR A 41 -11.72 -4.29 -30.65
C TYR A 41 -11.40 -4.26 -29.17
N LEU A 42 -11.24 -5.45 -28.59
CA LEU A 42 -10.76 -5.66 -27.24
C LEU A 42 -9.26 -5.94 -27.25
N LEU A 43 -8.46 -5.20 -26.49
CA LEU A 43 -7.14 -5.64 -26.07
C LEU A 43 -7.24 -6.32 -24.70
N PHE A 44 -6.38 -7.29 -24.47
CA PHE A 44 -6.18 -7.90 -23.16
C PHE A 44 -4.77 -8.49 -23.06
N SER A 45 -4.30 -8.65 -21.84
CA SER A 45 -3.01 -9.24 -21.52
C SER A 45 -3.17 -10.73 -21.30
N ASP A 46 -2.30 -11.54 -21.88
CA ASP A 46 -2.03 -12.93 -21.46
C ASP A 46 -0.69 -12.87 -20.72
N MET A 47 -0.77 -12.39 -19.49
CA MET A 47 0.34 -11.81 -18.75
C MET A 47 1.49 -12.80 -18.49
N PRO A 48 1.26 -14.04 -17.95
CA PRO A 48 2.35 -15.00 -17.77
C PRO A 48 2.99 -15.44 -19.10
N ALA A 49 2.22 -15.50 -20.19
CA ALA A 49 2.71 -15.83 -21.53
C ALA A 49 3.51 -14.70 -22.17
N ASP A 50 3.57 -13.54 -21.55
CA ASP A 50 4.23 -12.32 -22.03
C ASP A 50 3.69 -11.84 -23.39
N VAL A 51 2.35 -11.88 -23.54
CA VAL A 51 1.63 -11.57 -24.79
C VAL A 51 0.52 -10.58 -24.53
N ARG A 52 0.41 -9.56 -25.39
CA ARG A 52 -0.80 -8.76 -25.55
C ARG A 52 -1.61 -9.30 -26.71
N ARG A 53 -2.90 -9.52 -26.49
CA ARG A 53 -3.83 -10.07 -27.48
C ARG A 53 -4.88 -9.04 -27.86
N ARG A 54 -5.38 -9.18 -29.09
CA ARG A 54 -6.52 -8.43 -29.61
C ARG A 54 -7.61 -9.39 -30.04
N TRP A 55 -8.85 -9.08 -29.66
CA TRP A 55 -10.03 -9.74 -30.19
C TRP A 55 -10.90 -8.73 -30.93
N ASP A 56 -11.42 -9.11 -32.08
CA ASP A 56 -12.50 -8.43 -32.75
C ASP A 56 -13.48 -9.46 -33.34
N GLN A 57 -14.71 -9.01 -33.59
CA GLN A 57 -15.79 -9.90 -34.01
C GLN A 57 -15.52 -10.63 -35.33
N ARG A 58 -14.68 -10.09 -36.21
CA ARG A 58 -14.40 -10.66 -37.53
C ARG A 58 -13.19 -11.58 -37.51
N GLY A 59 -12.15 -11.21 -36.80
CA GLY A 59 -10.86 -11.89 -36.81
C GLY A 59 -10.61 -12.82 -35.62
N GLY A 60 -11.53 -12.87 -34.63
CA GLY A 60 -11.29 -13.62 -33.40
C GLY A 60 -10.12 -13.08 -32.60
N VAL A 61 -9.50 -13.95 -31.80
CA VAL A 61 -8.33 -13.59 -30.99
C VAL A 61 -7.03 -13.76 -31.77
N ARG A 62 -6.15 -12.76 -31.73
CA ARG A 62 -4.79 -12.82 -32.27
C ARG A 62 -3.79 -12.14 -31.36
N GLU A 63 -2.55 -12.54 -31.47
CA GLU A 63 -1.41 -11.91 -30.83
C GLU A 63 -1.08 -10.58 -31.52
N VAL A 64 -0.82 -9.51 -30.73
CA VAL A 64 -0.47 -8.19 -31.28
C VAL A 64 0.86 -7.65 -30.76
N LYS A 65 1.36 -8.18 -29.63
CA LYS A 65 2.67 -7.79 -29.07
C LYS A 65 3.30 -8.94 -28.29
N ARG A 66 4.56 -9.26 -28.60
CA ARG A 66 5.42 -10.20 -27.89
C ARG A 66 6.90 -9.82 -28.09
N PRO A 67 7.71 -9.64 -27.02
CA PRO A 67 7.27 -9.61 -25.62
C PRO A 67 6.39 -8.40 -25.34
N SER A 68 5.47 -8.53 -24.39
CA SER A 68 4.61 -7.46 -23.90
C SER A 68 5.16 -6.76 -22.64
N ASN A 69 6.33 -7.21 -22.16
CA ASN A 69 6.90 -6.89 -20.85
C ASN A 69 5.98 -7.34 -19.69
N LYS A 70 5.29 -8.48 -19.89
CA LYS A 70 4.26 -8.96 -18.96
C LYS A 70 3.29 -7.85 -18.62
N CYS A 71 2.73 -7.20 -19.67
CA CYS A 71 1.75 -6.14 -19.48
C CYS A 71 0.56 -6.66 -18.66
N ASN A 72 0.02 -5.81 -17.81
CA ASN A 72 -1.15 -6.11 -16.98
C ASN A 72 -2.28 -5.13 -17.28
N GLY A 73 -2.67 -4.24 -16.38
CA GLY A 73 -3.70 -3.25 -16.59
C GLY A 73 -3.39 -2.29 -17.74
N MET A 74 -4.43 -1.95 -18.48
CA MET A 74 -4.33 -1.02 -19.60
C MET A 74 -5.52 -0.06 -19.62
N THR A 75 -5.29 1.15 -20.10
CA THR A 75 -6.34 2.12 -20.44
C THR A 75 -5.88 3.00 -21.60
N TYR A 76 -6.78 3.83 -22.13
CA TYR A 76 -6.42 4.86 -23.09
C TYR A 76 -6.49 6.24 -22.46
N ASP A 77 -5.62 7.15 -22.91
CA ASP A 77 -5.82 8.58 -22.67
C ASP A 77 -6.83 9.18 -23.68
N GLU A 78 -7.16 10.45 -23.52
CA GLU A 78 -8.11 11.14 -24.41
C GLU A 78 -7.66 11.14 -25.89
N GLN A 79 -6.36 11.06 -26.14
CA GLN A 79 -5.78 11.03 -27.50
C GLN A 79 -5.73 9.60 -28.08
N LEU A 80 -6.21 8.58 -27.36
CA LEU A 80 -6.11 7.16 -27.68
C LEU A 80 -4.69 6.61 -27.68
N ASN A 81 -3.78 7.24 -26.93
CA ASN A 81 -2.53 6.58 -26.60
C ASN A 81 -2.80 5.50 -25.56
N LEU A 82 -2.21 4.34 -25.72
CA LEU A 82 -2.38 3.23 -24.79
C LEU A 82 -1.46 3.41 -23.58
N ILE A 83 -2.05 3.51 -22.40
CA ILE A 83 -1.33 3.51 -21.12
C ILE A 83 -1.28 2.07 -20.62
N VAL A 84 -0.08 1.60 -20.27
CA VAL A 84 0.17 0.19 -19.94
C VAL A 84 0.97 0.06 -18.66
N CYS A 85 0.50 -0.78 -17.77
CA CYS A 85 1.25 -1.28 -16.62
C CYS A 85 2.11 -2.47 -17.05
N GLU A 86 3.43 -2.40 -16.89
CA GLU A 86 4.36 -3.46 -17.26
C GLU A 86 5.01 -4.07 -16.01
N HIS A 87 4.74 -5.34 -15.74
CA HIS A 87 5.29 -6.06 -14.59
C HIS A 87 6.79 -6.36 -14.75
N ALA A 88 7.22 -6.76 -15.95
CA ALA A 88 8.61 -7.14 -16.16
C ALA A 88 9.59 -5.98 -15.99
N THR A 89 9.17 -4.78 -16.29
CA THR A 89 10.00 -3.56 -16.24
C THR A 89 9.70 -2.66 -15.04
N SER A 90 8.68 -2.99 -14.23
CA SER A 90 8.15 -2.12 -13.15
C SER A 90 7.84 -0.70 -13.61
N THR A 91 7.23 -0.56 -14.77
CA THR A 91 6.98 0.75 -15.37
C THR A 91 5.52 0.95 -15.75
N LEU A 92 5.08 2.19 -15.68
CA LEU A 92 3.90 2.68 -16.35
C LEU A 92 4.35 3.38 -17.64
N VAL A 93 3.81 2.98 -18.78
CA VAL A 93 4.24 3.50 -20.09
C VAL A 93 3.06 4.02 -20.90
N ARG A 94 3.35 4.94 -21.83
CA ARG A 94 2.45 5.39 -22.88
C ARG A 94 2.96 4.86 -24.21
N GLU A 95 2.09 4.22 -24.96
CA GLU A 95 2.34 3.78 -26.33
C GLU A 95 1.45 4.58 -27.29
N CYS A 96 2.06 5.39 -28.13
CA CYS A 96 1.34 6.19 -29.11
C CYS A 96 1.05 5.39 -30.38
N PRO A 97 -0.01 5.74 -31.15
CA PRO A 97 -0.34 5.06 -32.40
C PRO A 97 0.77 5.08 -33.46
N ASP A 98 1.67 6.07 -33.42
CA ASP A 98 2.84 6.19 -34.31
C ASP A 98 4.01 5.29 -33.89
N GLY A 99 3.90 4.54 -32.79
CA GLY A 99 4.92 3.66 -32.26
C GLY A 99 5.87 4.31 -31.25
N GLN A 100 5.72 5.59 -30.95
CA GLN A 100 6.47 6.22 -29.85
C GLN A 100 6.07 5.58 -28.54
N ARG A 101 7.04 5.36 -27.64
CA ARG A 101 6.85 4.80 -26.30
C ARG A 101 7.57 5.66 -25.27
N ASP A 102 6.79 6.19 -24.33
CA ASP A 102 7.27 7.04 -23.25
C ASP A 102 7.11 6.31 -21.91
N ILE A 103 8.12 6.40 -21.04
CA ILE A 103 7.99 5.95 -19.64
C ILE A 103 7.35 7.08 -18.84
N LEU A 104 6.18 6.85 -18.31
CA LEU A 104 5.45 7.80 -17.48
C LEU A 104 5.85 7.74 -16.01
N ALA A 105 6.13 6.52 -15.51
CA ALA A 105 6.63 6.30 -14.16
C ALA A 105 7.43 5.00 -14.10
N SER A 106 8.53 5.01 -13.36
CA SER A 106 9.39 3.85 -13.12
C SER A 106 9.97 3.84 -11.71
N HIS A 107 10.06 5.01 -11.06
CA HIS A 107 10.66 5.17 -9.75
C HIS A 107 9.81 6.13 -8.90
N PHE A 108 9.85 5.92 -7.60
CA PHE A 108 9.34 6.83 -6.58
C PHE A 108 10.40 6.99 -5.48
N ASP A 109 10.71 8.22 -5.08
CA ASP A 109 11.76 8.54 -4.10
C ASP A 109 13.16 7.93 -4.45
N GLY A 110 13.45 7.76 -5.75
CA GLY A 110 14.71 7.17 -6.23
C GLY A 110 14.73 5.63 -6.25
N TYR A 111 13.67 4.96 -5.82
CA TYR A 111 13.52 3.51 -5.82
C TYR A 111 12.62 3.04 -6.96
N GLU A 112 12.95 1.91 -7.58
CA GLU A 112 12.12 1.28 -8.59
C GLU A 112 10.73 0.96 -8.02
N LEU A 113 9.66 1.28 -8.78
CA LEU A 113 8.28 0.88 -8.44
C LEU A 113 8.20 -0.64 -8.27
N ASN A 114 7.24 -1.12 -7.49
CA ASN A 114 7.08 -2.58 -7.29
C ASN A 114 6.70 -3.28 -8.58
N SER A 115 5.49 -3.08 -9.04
CA SER A 115 4.98 -3.56 -10.34
C SER A 115 3.64 -2.90 -10.63
N PRO A 116 3.60 -1.77 -11.34
CA PRO A 116 2.34 -1.14 -11.73
C PRO A 116 1.37 -2.17 -12.27
N ASN A 117 0.13 -2.19 -11.70
CA ASN A 117 -0.80 -3.29 -11.90
C ASN A 117 -2.05 -2.87 -12.67
N ASP A 118 -2.88 -1.98 -12.13
CA ASP A 118 -4.06 -1.45 -12.81
C ASP A 118 -4.01 0.08 -12.90
N VAL A 119 -4.73 0.67 -13.87
CA VAL A 119 -4.58 2.07 -14.24
C VAL A 119 -5.88 2.68 -14.75
N VAL A 120 -6.14 3.94 -14.35
CA VAL A 120 -7.25 4.75 -14.86
C VAL A 120 -6.80 6.18 -15.16
N VAL A 121 -7.43 6.82 -16.14
CA VAL A 121 -7.19 8.21 -16.51
C VAL A 121 -8.39 9.07 -16.09
N LYS A 122 -8.10 10.19 -15.43
CA LYS A 122 -9.09 11.20 -15.06
C LYS A 122 -9.30 12.20 -16.18
N SER A 123 -10.44 12.90 -16.22
CA SER A 123 -10.78 13.85 -17.27
C SER A 123 -9.83 15.05 -17.38
N ASP A 124 -9.05 15.35 -16.34
CA ASP A 124 -8.00 16.36 -16.36
C ASP A 124 -6.66 15.88 -16.97
N GLY A 125 -6.58 14.60 -17.37
CA GLY A 125 -5.38 13.98 -17.91
C GLY A 125 -4.46 13.36 -16.84
N SER A 126 -4.80 13.44 -15.56
CA SER A 126 -4.07 12.74 -14.50
C SER A 126 -4.23 11.22 -14.66
N ILE A 127 -3.16 10.47 -14.41
CA ILE A 127 -3.14 9.01 -14.49
C ILE A 127 -2.95 8.45 -13.10
N TYR A 128 -3.89 7.59 -12.67
CA TYR A 128 -3.85 6.94 -11.35
C TYR A 128 -3.57 5.45 -11.54
N PHE A 129 -2.65 4.90 -10.77
CA PHE A 129 -2.28 3.49 -10.87
C PHE A 129 -1.94 2.88 -9.51
N SER A 130 -2.18 1.57 -9.41
CA SER A 130 -1.79 0.75 -8.25
C SER A 130 -0.42 0.11 -8.50
N ASP A 131 0.36 -0.09 -7.42
CA ASP A 131 1.71 -0.62 -7.46
C ASP A 131 1.93 -1.70 -6.40
N PRO A 132 1.22 -2.84 -6.48
CA PRO A 132 1.48 -4.01 -5.65
C PRO A 132 2.78 -4.70 -6.11
N TRP A 133 3.16 -5.80 -5.46
CA TRP A 133 4.37 -6.54 -5.86
C TRP A 133 4.09 -7.88 -6.57
N PHE A 134 2.90 -8.07 -7.17
CA PHE A 134 2.59 -9.28 -7.93
C PHE A 134 3.57 -9.50 -9.10
N GLY A 135 3.97 -8.46 -9.80
CA GLY A 135 4.92 -8.54 -10.90
C GLY A 135 6.38 -8.83 -10.48
N ARG A 136 6.64 -8.93 -9.18
CA ARG A 136 7.93 -9.41 -8.64
C ARG A 136 7.87 -10.86 -8.15
N MET A 137 6.73 -11.52 -8.34
CA MET A 137 6.54 -12.92 -8.02
C MET A 137 6.79 -13.79 -9.25
N PRO A 138 7.20 -15.06 -9.05
CA PRO A 138 7.22 -16.04 -10.13
C PRO A 138 5.85 -16.12 -10.83
N VAL A 139 5.82 -16.48 -12.11
CA VAL A 139 4.62 -16.60 -12.96
C VAL A 139 4.05 -15.25 -13.40
N TYR A 140 3.68 -14.37 -12.46
CA TYR A 140 3.01 -13.10 -12.76
C TYR A 140 3.97 -11.98 -13.18
N GLY A 141 5.26 -12.14 -12.94
CA GLY A 141 6.26 -11.14 -13.25
C GLY A 141 7.66 -11.71 -13.45
N VAL A 142 8.64 -10.91 -13.09
CA VAL A 142 10.05 -11.27 -13.04
C VAL A 142 10.50 -11.16 -11.59
N GLU A 143 10.89 -12.30 -11.02
CA GLU A 143 11.35 -12.37 -9.63
C GLU A 143 12.60 -11.50 -9.45
N ARG A 144 12.52 -10.52 -8.59
CA ARG A 144 13.61 -9.64 -8.20
C ARG A 144 13.32 -8.95 -6.86
N PRO A 145 14.36 -8.51 -6.11
CA PRO A 145 14.19 -7.82 -4.85
C PRO A 145 13.34 -6.55 -5.00
N ARG A 146 12.47 -6.31 -4.03
CA ARG A 146 11.71 -5.05 -3.94
C ARG A 146 12.65 -3.94 -3.47
N GLN A 147 12.59 -2.78 -4.12
CA GLN A 147 13.30 -1.58 -3.68
C GLN A 147 12.41 -0.70 -2.79
N LEU A 148 11.12 -0.55 -3.15
CA LEU A 148 10.14 0.05 -2.27
C LEU A 148 9.69 -0.94 -1.20
N GLY A 149 9.69 -0.52 0.07
CA GLY A 149 9.30 -1.33 1.21
C GLY A 149 7.79 -1.42 1.43
N PHE A 150 6.97 -0.84 0.58
CA PHE A 150 5.52 -0.77 0.70
C PHE A 150 4.85 -0.81 -0.68
N PRO A 151 3.62 -1.33 -0.80
CA PRO A 151 2.79 -1.17 -1.98
C PRO A 151 2.14 0.22 -1.97
N GLY A 152 1.92 0.81 -3.15
CA GLY A 152 1.42 2.16 -3.27
C GLY A 152 0.28 2.33 -4.26
N VAL A 153 -0.40 3.47 -4.16
CA VAL A 153 -1.28 4.00 -5.20
C VAL A 153 -0.75 5.38 -5.56
N TYR A 154 -0.53 5.59 -6.84
CA TYR A 154 0.18 6.77 -7.33
C TYR A 154 -0.63 7.54 -8.36
N ARG A 155 -0.27 8.81 -8.54
CA ARG A 155 -0.75 9.68 -9.60
C ARG A 155 0.43 10.22 -10.40
N VAL A 156 0.32 10.19 -11.72
CA VAL A 156 1.12 11.04 -12.61
C VAL A 156 0.28 12.29 -12.90
N PRO A 157 0.77 13.50 -12.62
CA PRO A 157 0.02 14.73 -12.85
C PRO A 157 -0.32 14.97 -14.33
N PRO A 158 -1.32 15.82 -14.64
CA PRO A 158 -1.57 16.26 -16.01
C PRO A 158 -0.31 16.84 -16.64
N GLY A 159 -0.01 16.45 -17.88
CA GLY A 159 1.22 16.90 -18.56
C GLY A 159 2.49 16.15 -18.19
N GLY A 160 2.43 15.18 -17.30
CA GLY A 160 3.57 14.37 -16.87
C GLY A 160 4.25 14.88 -15.60
N GLY A 161 5.37 14.26 -15.25
CA GLY A 161 6.13 14.55 -14.04
C GLY A 161 6.33 13.32 -13.17
N PRO A 162 7.05 13.45 -12.04
CA PRO A 162 7.26 12.33 -11.13
C PRO A 162 5.95 11.82 -10.54
N PRO A 163 5.81 10.51 -10.29
CA PRO A 163 4.62 9.99 -9.65
C PRO A 163 4.50 10.48 -8.21
N GLU A 164 3.29 10.81 -7.80
CA GLU A 164 2.94 11.26 -6.46
C GLU A 164 2.27 10.11 -5.70
N LEU A 165 2.72 9.79 -4.50
CA LEU A 165 2.05 8.81 -3.63
C LEU A 165 0.76 9.42 -3.06
N LEU A 166 -0.36 8.74 -3.26
CA LEU A 166 -1.68 9.27 -2.93
C LEU A 166 -2.26 8.77 -1.60
N VAL A 167 -1.73 7.68 -1.08
CA VAL A 167 -2.23 7.01 0.13
C VAL A 167 -1.11 6.87 1.14
N GLU A 168 -1.48 6.77 2.41
CA GLU A 168 -0.49 6.48 3.45
C GLU A 168 0.20 5.14 3.18
N ARG A 169 1.51 5.09 3.43
CA ARG A 169 2.27 3.84 3.34
C ARG A 169 1.63 2.80 4.26
N TYR A 170 1.54 1.56 3.79
CA TYR A 170 0.92 0.43 4.52
C TYR A 170 -0.59 0.51 4.73
N MET A 171 -1.28 1.44 4.08
CA MET A 171 -2.75 1.45 4.07
C MET A 171 -3.32 0.25 3.31
N PHE A 172 -2.58 -0.23 2.34
CA PHE A 172 -2.89 -1.40 1.52
C PHE A 172 -1.81 -2.46 1.67
N ASP A 173 -2.21 -3.74 1.60
CA ASP A 173 -1.28 -4.87 1.51
C ASP A 173 -0.95 -5.19 0.05
N GLN A 174 -1.98 -5.23 -0.82
CA GLN A 174 -1.86 -5.41 -2.26
C GLN A 174 -2.95 -4.61 -2.98
N PRO A 175 -2.78 -3.29 -3.16
CA PRO A 175 -3.73 -2.48 -3.91
C PRO A 175 -3.76 -2.98 -5.36
N ASN A 176 -4.96 -3.16 -5.91
CA ASN A 176 -5.13 -3.76 -7.22
C ASN A 176 -6.05 -2.90 -8.09
N GLY A 177 -7.26 -3.35 -8.43
CA GLY A 177 -8.17 -2.62 -9.27
C GLY A 177 -8.58 -1.26 -8.69
N LEU A 178 -8.76 -0.28 -9.57
CA LEU A 178 -9.22 1.05 -9.21
C LEU A 178 -10.18 1.63 -10.26
N CYS A 179 -11.16 2.42 -9.83
CA CYS A 179 -12.08 3.11 -10.72
C CYS A 179 -12.65 4.38 -10.08
N PHE A 180 -12.95 5.38 -10.89
CA PHE A 180 -13.64 6.59 -10.44
C PHE A 180 -15.16 6.42 -10.42
N SER A 181 -15.83 7.21 -9.56
CA SER A 181 -17.27 7.49 -9.70
C SER A 181 -17.58 8.25 -10.99
N PRO A 182 -18.86 8.29 -11.45
CA PRO A 182 -19.22 9.01 -12.69
C PRO A 182 -18.86 10.49 -12.71
N ASP A 183 -18.90 11.15 -11.57
CA ASP A 183 -18.54 12.56 -11.37
C ASP A 183 -17.06 12.80 -11.06
N GLU A 184 -16.27 11.72 -11.00
CA GLU A 184 -14.83 11.73 -10.64
C GLU A 184 -14.50 12.33 -9.26
N GLN A 185 -15.51 12.48 -8.40
CA GLN A 185 -15.30 13.00 -7.05
C GLN A 185 -14.89 11.90 -6.06
N ARG A 186 -14.98 10.63 -6.46
CA ARG A 186 -14.56 9.48 -5.65
C ARG A 186 -13.67 8.55 -6.46
N LEU A 187 -12.65 8.00 -5.79
CA LEU A 187 -11.84 6.90 -6.32
C LEU A 187 -12.03 5.69 -5.42
N TYR A 188 -12.41 4.58 -6.03
CA TYR A 188 -12.49 3.27 -5.39
C TYR A 188 -11.22 2.49 -5.68
N ILE A 189 -10.68 1.81 -4.69
CA ILE A 189 -9.47 0.99 -4.79
C ILE A 189 -9.69 -0.26 -3.96
N ASN A 190 -9.48 -1.43 -4.54
CA ASN A 190 -9.54 -2.66 -3.76
C ASN A 190 -8.15 -3.11 -3.28
N ASP A 191 -8.18 -4.02 -2.31
CA ASP A 191 -7.01 -4.74 -1.81
C ASP A 191 -7.28 -6.24 -1.91
N THR A 192 -6.45 -6.93 -2.67
CA THR A 192 -6.58 -8.36 -2.91
C THR A 192 -6.39 -9.19 -1.63
N VAL A 193 -5.48 -8.78 -0.75
CA VAL A 193 -5.15 -9.50 0.49
C VAL A 193 -6.12 -9.15 1.62
N GLN A 194 -6.43 -7.87 1.80
CA GLN A 194 -7.41 -7.42 2.80
C GLN A 194 -8.86 -7.77 2.40
N THR A 195 -9.09 -8.24 1.17
CA THR A 195 -10.41 -8.63 0.62
C THR A 195 -11.50 -7.56 0.81
N LEU A 196 -11.14 -6.31 0.55
CA LEU A 196 -12.01 -5.15 0.72
C LEU A 196 -11.85 -4.13 -0.43
N ILE A 197 -12.79 -3.20 -0.48
CA ILE A 197 -12.74 -2.00 -1.33
C ILE A 197 -12.72 -0.79 -0.40
N ARG A 198 -11.79 0.14 -0.63
CA ARG A 198 -11.79 1.47 -0.03
C ARG A 198 -12.30 2.50 -1.00
N VAL A 199 -12.91 3.56 -0.49
CA VAL A 199 -13.31 4.73 -1.26
C VAL A 199 -12.67 5.97 -0.66
N PHE A 200 -12.22 6.86 -1.53
CA PHE A 200 -11.60 8.14 -1.20
C PHE A 200 -12.34 9.27 -1.90
N ASP A 201 -12.43 10.41 -1.28
CA ASP A 201 -12.84 11.65 -1.93
C ASP A 201 -11.65 12.23 -2.69
N VAL A 202 -11.87 12.70 -3.92
CA VAL A 202 -10.83 13.24 -4.80
C VAL A 202 -10.87 14.77 -4.74
N SER A 203 -9.79 15.38 -4.29
CA SER A 203 -9.68 16.83 -4.24
C SER A 203 -9.59 17.45 -5.64
N THR A 204 -9.79 18.76 -5.75
CA THR A 204 -9.60 19.52 -7.00
C THR A 204 -8.15 19.44 -7.54
N TYR A 205 -7.19 19.14 -6.67
CA TYR A 205 -5.77 18.95 -7.04
C TYR A 205 -5.42 17.50 -7.32
N GLY A 206 -6.39 16.56 -7.23
CA GLY A 206 -6.22 15.13 -7.49
C GLY A 206 -5.68 14.31 -6.33
N SER A 207 -5.51 14.88 -5.15
CA SER A 207 -5.15 14.14 -3.94
C SER A 207 -6.34 13.35 -3.40
N LEU A 208 -6.07 12.25 -2.70
CA LEU A 208 -7.08 11.41 -2.07
C LEU A 208 -7.26 11.80 -0.60
N MET A 209 -8.52 11.93 -0.18
CA MET A 209 -8.90 12.33 1.18
C MET A 209 -10.01 11.43 1.71
N ASN A 210 -10.24 11.47 3.03
CA ASN A 210 -11.38 10.82 3.70
C ASN A 210 -11.50 9.33 3.35
N GLY A 211 -10.39 8.61 3.31
CA GLY A 211 -10.34 7.17 2.99
C GLY A 211 -11.15 6.35 3.99
N ARG A 212 -12.09 5.53 3.49
CA ARG A 212 -12.94 4.65 4.30
C ARG A 212 -13.22 3.34 3.59
N VAL A 213 -13.56 2.32 4.34
CA VAL A 213 -14.00 1.04 3.77
C VAL A 213 -15.36 1.25 3.08
N PHE A 214 -15.44 0.88 1.80
CA PHE A 214 -16.67 0.90 1.00
C PHE A 214 -17.40 -0.44 1.07
N ALA A 215 -16.66 -1.55 0.93
CA ALA A 215 -17.17 -2.90 1.06
C ALA A 215 -16.04 -3.81 1.56
N SER A 216 -16.38 -4.88 2.27
CA SER A 216 -15.42 -5.85 2.82
C SER A 216 -15.97 -7.27 2.78
N GLY A 217 -15.10 -8.25 3.03
CA GLY A 217 -15.49 -9.64 3.03
C GLY A 217 -15.72 -10.21 1.62
N LEU A 218 -14.94 -9.71 0.62
CA LEU A 218 -14.96 -10.24 -0.74
C LEU A 218 -14.19 -11.56 -0.81
N VAL A 219 -14.62 -12.54 -0.03
CA VAL A 219 -13.97 -13.84 0.15
C VAL A 219 -15.02 -14.96 0.22
N SER A 220 -14.65 -16.17 -0.17
CA SER A 220 -15.49 -17.37 -0.04
C SER A 220 -14.63 -18.61 0.13
N GLU A 221 -15.04 -19.50 1.02
CA GLU A 221 -14.41 -20.83 1.16
C GLU A 221 -14.85 -21.81 0.05
N ARG A 222 -15.91 -21.49 -0.69
CA ARG A 222 -16.56 -22.40 -1.66
C ARG A 222 -16.31 -22.05 -3.11
N GLU A 223 -16.06 -20.79 -3.41
CA GLU A 223 -15.90 -20.29 -4.77
C GLU A 223 -14.52 -19.60 -4.90
N PRO A 224 -13.73 -19.90 -5.94
CA PRO A 224 -12.46 -19.22 -6.16
C PRO A 224 -12.70 -17.78 -6.64
N GLY A 225 -11.75 -16.91 -6.35
CA GLY A 225 -11.74 -15.52 -6.76
C GLY A 225 -11.35 -14.59 -5.62
N LEU A 226 -10.82 -13.44 -5.97
CA LEU A 226 -10.37 -12.38 -5.07
C LEU A 226 -10.73 -11.02 -5.66
N PRO A 227 -10.74 -9.96 -4.86
CA PRO A 227 -10.75 -8.60 -5.39
C PRO A 227 -9.52 -8.37 -6.26
N ASP A 228 -9.75 -8.00 -7.53
CA ASP A 228 -8.71 -7.77 -8.52
C ASP A 228 -9.17 -6.57 -9.39
N GLY A 229 -9.46 -6.71 -10.66
CA GLY A 229 -9.97 -5.62 -11.47
C GLY A 229 -11.35 -5.11 -11.03
N MET A 230 -11.62 -3.82 -11.26
CA MET A 230 -12.90 -3.19 -10.94
C MET A 230 -13.23 -2.04 -11.87
N LYS A 231 -14.53 -1.81 -12.10
CA LYS A 231 -15.07 -0.72 -12.92
C LYS A 231 -16.35 -0.14 -12.32
N CYS A 232 -16.65 1.11 -12.62
CA CYS A 232 -17.87 1.78 -12.22
C CYS A 232 -18.82 1.95 -13.42
N ASP A 233 -20.12 1.70 -13.24
CA ASP A 233 -21.13 1.96 -14.25
C ASP A 233 -21.59 3.43 -14.25
N SER A 234 -22.43 3.81 -15.22
CA SER A 234 -22.93 5.18 -15.35
C SER A 234 -23.90 5.62 -14.25
N ARG A 235 -24.39 4.70 -13.44
CA ARG A 235 -25.25 4.96 -12.28
C ARG A 235 -24.46 5.03 -10.96
N GLY A 236 -23.14 4.76 -11.01
CA GLY A 236 -22.27 4.76 -9.85
C GLY A 236 -22.18 3.43 -9.12
N ASN A 237 -22.72 2.35 -9.67
CA ASN A 237 -22.50 1.02 -9.10
C ASN A 237 -21.08 0.55 -9.40
N VAL A 238 -20.47 -0.13 -8.45
CA VAL A 238 -19.10 -0.64 -8.54
C VAL A 238 -19.12 -2.14 -8.77
N GLY A 239 -18.65 -2.57 -9.95
CA GLY A 239 -18.37 -3.97 -10.24
C GLY A 239 -16.91 -4.29 -9.89
N CYS A 240 -16.70 -5.25 -8.99
CA CYS A 240 -15.38 -5.73 -8.58
C CYS A 240 -15.33 -7.25 -8.76
N THR A 241 -14.22 -7.77 -9.28
CA THR A 241 -14.01 -9.21 -9.31
C THR A 241 -13.98 -9.77 -7.88
N ALA A 242 -14.51 -10.95 -7.69
CA ALA A 242 -14.65 -11.57 -6.38
C ALA A 242 -15.00 -13.07 -6.55
N PRO A 243 -15.14 -13.83 -5.49
CA PRO A 243 -15.49 -15.25 -5.58
C PRO A 243 -16.70 -15.55 -6.46
N GLY A 244 -16.52 -16.40 -7.47
CA GLY A 244 -17.55 -16.87 -8.39
C GLY A 244 -17.87 -15.92 -9.54
N GLY A 245 -17.15 -14.78 -9.71
CA GLY A 245 -17.33 -13.86 -10.82
C GLY A 245 -17.14 -12.38 -10.47
N VAL A 246 -18.11 -11.53 -10.81
CA VAL A 246 -18.09 -10.09 -10.52
C VAL A 246 -19.19 -9.74 -9.53
N TRP A 247 -18.83 -9.16 -8.40
CA TRP A 247 -19.79 -8.64 -7.42
C TRP A 247 -20.11 -7.18 -7.74
N VAL A 248 -21.39 -6.83 -7.68
CA VAL A 248 -21.85 -5.48 -8.00
C VAL A 248 -22.42 -4.82 -6.75
N PHE A 249 -21.85 -3.68 -6.40
CA PHE A 249 -22.20 -2.90 -5.22
C PHE A 249 -22.90 -1.61 -5.64
N ALA A 250 -23.98 -1.25 -4.94
CA ALA A 250 -24.60 0.06 -5.08
C ALA A 250 -23.63 1.19 -4.63
N PRO A 251 -23.88 2.46 -4.96
CA PRO A 251 -23.08 3.60 -4.48
C PRO A 251 -22.97 3.73 -2.96
N SER A 252 -23.86 3.04 -2.22
CA SER A 252 -23.84 2.94 -0.75
C SER A 252 -22.79 1.95 -0.21
N GLY A 253 -22.21 1.09 -1.06
CA GLY A 253 -21.36 -0.03 -0.66
C GLY A 253 -22.12 -1.34 -0.43
N GLU A 254 -23.44 -1.35 -0.62
CA GLU A 254 -24.26 -2.53 -0.41
C GLU A 254 -24.21 -3.46 -1.63
N LEU A 255 -24.01 -4.76 -1.41
CA LEU A 255 -24.01 -5.77 -2.47
C LEU A 255 -25.44 -5.91 -3.05
N ILE A 256 -25.59 -5.70 -4.36
CA ILE A 256 -26.88 -5.82 -5.05
C ILE A 256 -26.99 -7.08 -5.91
N GLY A 257 -25.86 -7.67 -6.33
CA GLY A 257 -25.88 -8.91 -7.10
C GLY A 257 -24.49 -9.38 -7.53
N LYS A 258 -24.47 -10.53 -8.25
CA LYS A 258 -23.24 -11.13 -8.75
C LYS A 258 -23.43 -11.62 -10.18
N VAL A 259 -22.54 -11.22 -11.07
CA VAL A 259 -22.41 -11.78 -12.42
C VAL A 259 -21.57 -13.04 -12.33
N ARG A 260 -22.20 -14.21 -12.50
CA ARG A 260 -21.49 -15.49 -12.43
C ARG A 260 -20.71 -15.78 -13.71
N VAL A 261 -19.49 -16.25 -13.54
CA VAL A 261 -18.58 -16.65 -14.61
C VAL A 261 -18.01 -18.04 -14.27
N PRO A 262 -17.81 -18.92 -15.27
CA PRO A 262 -17.33 -20.29 -15.02
C PRO A 262 -15.93 -20.40 -14.43
N GLU A 263 -15.10 -19.37 -14.61
CA GLU A 263 -13.70 -19.28 -14.13
C GLU A 263 -13.54 -18.13 -13.16
N MET A 264 -12.44 -18.12 -12.41
CA MET A 264 -12.03 -16.97 -11.61
C MET A 264 -11.76 -15.78 -12.53
N VAL A 265 -12.44 -14.67 -12.29
CA VAL A 265 -12.29 -13.43 -13.05
C VAL A 265 -11.20 -12.57 -12.41
N ALA A 266 -10.25 -12.12 -13.23
CA ALA A 266 -9.18 -11.23 -12.82
C ALA A 266 -9.52 -9.75 -13.09
N ASN A 267 -10.09 -9.42 -14.28
CA ASN A 267 -10.39 -8.02 -14.61
C ASN A 267 -11.59 -7.92 -15.57
N LEU A 268 -12.12 -6.71 -15.74
CA LEU A 268 -13.31 -6.45 -16.54
C LEU A 268 -13.25 -5.09 -17.23
N THR A 269 -13.98 -4.98 -18.35
CA THR A 269 -14.18 -3.70 -19.05
C THR A 269 -15.49 -3.72 -19.83
N TRP A 270 -16.12 -2.57 -20.02
CA TRP A 270 -17.21 -2.45 -20.99
C TRP A 270 -16.66 -2.20 -22.39
N GLY A 271 -17.35 -2.75 -23.36
CA GLY A 271 -17.04 -2.57 -24.77
C GLY A 271 -18.27 -2.82 -25.64
N GLY A 272 -18.03 -3.07 -26.92
CA GLY A 272 -19.06 -3.08 -27.95
C GLY A 272 -19.33 -1.69 -28.50
N PRO A 273 -19.96 -1.58 -29.68
CA PRO A 273 -20.23 -0.29 -30.30
C PRO A 273 -21.12 0.64 -29.45
N ASP A 274 -21.90 0.06 -28.55
CA ASP A 274 -22.85 0.70 -27.65
C ASP A 274 -22.35 0.78 -26.20
N PHE A 275 -21.17 0.24 -25.90
CA PHE A 275 -20.63 0.06 -24.55
C PHE A 275 -21.55 -0.72 -23.59
N HIS A 276 -22.41 -1.58 -24.11
CA HIS A 276 -23.30 -2.42 -23.30
C HIS A 276 -22.91 -3.91 -23.33
N THR A 277 -21.67 -4.20 -23.61
CA THR A 277 -21.07 -5.54 -23.48
C THR A 277 -19.98 -5.50 -22.42
N LEU A 278 -20.21 -6.20 -21.31
CA LEU A 278 -19.18 -6.36 -20.28
C LEU A 278 -18.28 -7.54 -20.66
N PHE A 279 -17.00 -7.27 -20.89
CA PHE A 279 -15.97 -8.28 -21.09
C PHE A 279 -15.28 -8.57 -19.77
N MET A 280 -14.98 -9.83 -19.52
CA MET A 280 -14.39 -10.33 -18.29
C MET A 280 -13.20 -11.24 -18.62
N CYS A 281 -11.99 -10.81 -18.27
CA CYS A 281 -10.79 -11.61 -18.32
C CYS A 281 -10.79 -12.57 -17.12
N ALA A 282 -10.71 -13.86 -17.41
CA ALA A 282 -10.68 -14.91 -16.41
C ALA A 282 -9.37 -15.72 -16.52
N THR A 283 -9.21 -16.78 -15.73
CA THR A 283 -7.93 -17.51 -15.67
C THR A 283 -7.42 -17.92 -17.05
N HIS A 284 -8.23 -18.66 -17.81
CA HIS A 284 -7.82 -19.21 -19.11
C HIS A 284 -8.65 -18.73 -20.29
N SER A 285 -9.65 -17.88 -20.04
CA SER A 285 -10.63 -17.48 -21.03
C SER A 285 -11.04 -16.02 -20.86
N VAL A 286 -11.57 -15.44 -21.92
CA VAL A 286 -12.28 -14.17 -21.89
C VAL A 286 -13.77 -14.44 -22.11
N TYR A 287 -14.60 -13.86 -21.27
CA TYR A 287 -16.06 -13.97 -21.33
C TYR A 287 -16.70 -12.62 -21.63
N SER A 288 -17.94 -12.64 -22.10
CA SER A 288 -18.74 -11.45 -22.27
C SER A 288 -20.20 -11.67 -21.90
N VAL A 289 -20.86 -10.60 -21.46
CA VAL A 289 -22.30 -10.59 -21.18
C VAL A 289 -22.89 -9.23 -21.57
N LYS A 290 -24.12 -9.20 -22.04
CA LYS A 290 -24.83 -7.94 -22.31
C LYS A 290 -25.37 -7.33 -21.02
N THR A 291 -25.20 -6.02 -20.89
CA THR A 291 -25.71 -5.22 -19.78
C THR A 291 -26.74 -4.20 -20.28
N LYS A 292 -27.65 -3.79 -19.41
CA LYS A 292 -28.64 -2.73 -19.67
C LYS A 292 -28.07 -1.34 -19.39
N VAL A 293 -27.00 -1.27 -18.63
CA VAL A 293 -26.32 -0.03 -18.24
C VAL A 293 -24.88 -0.12 -18.71
N GLY A 294 -24.39 0.96 -19.32
CA GLY A 294 -23.01 1.08 -19.76
C GLY A 294 -22.08 1.58 -18.66
N PRO A 295 -20.78 1.76 -18.95
CA PRO A 295 -19.80 2.24 -18.01
C PRO A 295 -20.01 3.71 -17.63
N ARG A 296 -19.37 4.13 -16.57
CA ARG A 296 -18.91 5.51 -16.44
C ARG A 296 -18.10 5.85 -17.69
N LEU A 297 -18.40 6.96 -18.36
CA LEU A 297 -17.65 7.37 -19.53
C LEU A 297 -16.25 7.86 -19.14
N GLU A 298 -15.26 7.08 -19.47
CA GLU A 298 -13.85 7.47 -19.35
C GLU A 298 -13.46 8.48 -20.44
N PRO A 299 -12.38 9.28 -20.30
CA PRO A 299 -12.01 10.33 -21.25
C PRO A 299 -11.96 9.88 -22.69
N TYR A 300 -11.40 8.69 -22.95
CA TYR A 300 -11.25 8.11 -24.28
C TYR A 300 -12.57 7.61 -24.93
N MET A 301 -13.63 7.44 -24.15
CA MET A 301 -14.95 6.98 -24.61
C MET A 301 -15.86 8.12 -25.08
N ARG A 302 -15.45 9.38 -24.83
CA ARG A 302 -16.24 10.56 -25.19
C ARG A 302 -16.15 10.86 -26.67
N PRO A 303 -17.25 11.26 -27.36
CA PRO A 303 -17.19 11.68 -28.75
C PRO A 303 -16.22 12.85 -28.92
N ARG A 304 -15.29 12.75 -29.85
CA ARG A 304 -14.40 13.86 -30.21
C ARG A 304 -15.17 14.89 -31.02
N SER A 305 -15.16 16.13 -30.58
CA SER A 305 -15.69 17.24 -31.37
C SER A 305 -14.80 17.46 -32.61
N GLY A 306 -15.24 16.99 -33.78
CA GLY A 306 -14.60 17.28 -35.06
C GLY A 306 -14.24 16.09 -35.95
N ASP A 307 -14.63 14.85 -35.67
CA ASP A 307 -14.24 13.71 -36.52
C ASP A 307 -15.31 13.40 -37.58
N THR A 308 -15.21 14.07 -38.73
CA THR A 308 -15.64 13.56 -40.02
C THR A 308 -14.37 13.22 -40.83
N SER A 309 -14.14 11.92 -41.02
CA SER A 309 -13.12 11.32 -41.88
C SER A 309 -11.69 11.25 -41.31
N THR A 310 -11.15 10.11 -41.09
CA THR A 310 -10.29 9.40 -42.05
C THR A 310 -9.89 8.03 -41.49
N ARG A 311 -10.14 7.00 -42.28
CA ARG A 311 -9.60 5.65 -42.05
C ARG A 311 -8.06 5.71 -42.12
N SER A 312 -7.39 5.52 -40.99
CA SER A 312 -5.98 5.16 -41.01
C SER A 312 -5.87 3.65 -40.76
N SER A 313 -5.42 2.96 -41.79
CA SER A 313 -5.08 1.54 -41.72
C SER A 313 -3.84 1.37 -40.85
N TYR A 314 -4.00 0.70 -39.74
CA TYR A 314 -2.88 0.21 -38.96
C TYR A 314 -2.11 -0.82 -39.77
N GLN A 315 -0.95 -0.45 -40.26
CA GLN A 315 0.08 -1.36 -40.75
C GLN A 315 0.93 -1.77 -39.53
N ALA A 316 1.10 -3.08 -39.36
CA ALA A 316 1.99 -3.61 -38.34
C ALA A 316 3.40 -3.01 -38.54
N PRO A 317 4.06 -2.54 -37.49
CA PRO A 317 5.39 -1.97 -37.62
C PRO A 317 6.40 -3.00 -38.13
N ALA A 318 7.23 -2.57 -39.06
CA ALA A 318 8.40 -3.29 -39.52
C ALA A 318 9.34 -3.58 -38.32
N THR A 319 10.08 -4.66 -38.42
CA THR A 319 11.05 -5.16 -37.45
C THR A 319 11.81 -4.05 -36.69
N PRO A 320 11.94 -4.13 -35.38
CA PRO A 320 12.52 -3.08 -34.56
C PRO A 320 14.01 -2.89 -34.89
N ARG A 321 14.44 -1.64 -35.03
CA ARG A 321 15.85 -1.28 -34.93
C ARG A 321 16.38 -1.69 -33.56
N PRO A 322 17.63 -2.13 -33.46
CA PRO A 322 18.22 -2.45 -32.17
C PRO A 322 18.16 -1.23 -31.24
N SER A 323 17.67 -1.45 -30.05
CA SER A 323 17.62 -0.44 -29.00
C SER A 323 19.00 0.14 -28.74
N PRO A 324 19.11 1.44 -28.44
CA PRO A 324 20.36 2.00 -27.95
C PRO A 324 20.79 1.27 -26.67
N PRO A 325 22.09 1.13 -26.41
CA PRO A 325 22.58 0.47 -25.20
C PRO A 325 21.97 1.16 -23.98
N ALA A 326 21.56 0.34 -23.01
CA ALA A 326 21.05 0.83 -21.72
C ALA A 326 22.00 1.88 -21.15
N PRO A 327 21.49 3.00 -20.61
CA PRO A 327 22.33 3.94 -19.90
C PRO A 327 23.06 3.20 -18.78
N ALA A 328 24.35 3.53 -18.59
CA ALA A 328 25.14 3.00 -17.50
C ALA A 328 24.34 3.16 -16.19
N PRO A 329 24.43 2.20 -15.26
CA PRO A 329 23.73 2.32 -13.98
C PRO A 329 24.10 3.66 -13.34
N ALA A 330 23.08 4.42 -12.97
CA ALA A 330 23.26 5.65 -12.23
C ALA A 330 24.12 5.35 -10.99
N PRO A 331 25.06 6.24 -10.62
CA PRO A 331 25.80 6.06 -9.39
C PRO A 331 24.77 5.89 -8.25
N PRO A 332 25.03 5.04 -7.26
CA PRO A 332 24.13 4.88 -6.13
C PRO A 332 23.81 6.28 -5.59
N PRO A 333 22.53 6.56 -5.27
CA PRO A 333 22.19 7.84 -4.70
C PRO A 333 23.09 8.07 -3.50
N PRO A 334 23.54 9.31 -3.27
CA PRO A 334 24.33 9.60 -2.10
C PRO A 334 23.52 9.06 -0.92
N GLN A 335 24.12 8.15 -0.15
CA GLN A 335 23.56 7.80 1.14
C GLN A 335 23.30 9.15 1.79
N SER A 336 22.02 9.48 1.98
CA SER A 336 21.67 10.59 2.83
C SER A 336 22.22 10.21 4.20
N ALA A 337 23.47 10.60 4.45
CA ALA A 337 23.90 10.81 5.80
C ALA A 337 22.78 11.72 6.35
N SER A 338 21.97 11.18 7.26
CA SER A 338 21.07 11.99 8.03
C SER A 338 21.95 13.10 8.57
N ALA A 339 21.83 14.29 8.01
CA ALA A 339 22.47 15.44 8.60
C ALA A 339 21.85 15.52 9.98
N SER A 340 22.54 14.99 10.98
CA SER A 340 22.18 15.08 12.39
C SER A 340 21.89 16.57 12.59
N LYS A 341 20.62 16.94 12.76
CA LYS A 341 20.29 18.30 13.15
C LYS A 341 21.00 18.49 14.46
N SER A 342 22.00 19.41 14.49
CA SER A 342 22.70 19.73 15.71
C SER A 342 21.68 20.04 16.80
N LEU A 343 21.64 19.23 17.84
CA LEU A 343 20.66 19.34 18.94
C LEU A 343 20.81 20.66 19.73
N GLY A 344 21.90 21.43 19.47
CA GLY A 344 22.27 22.52 20.34
C GLY A 344 22.57 22.03 21.77
N ARG A 345 22.76 22.95 22.69
CA ARG A 345 22.98 22.59 24.10
C ARG A 345 21.65 22.30 24.77
N LEU A 346 21.52 21.12 25.37
CA LEU A 346 20.35 20.72 26.16
C LEU A 346 20.55 21.09 27.64
N ASP A 347 19.48 21.60 28.25
CA ASP A 347 19.47 21.82 29.72
C ASP A 347 19.05 20.51 30.41
N PRO A 348 19.92 19.83 31.15
CA PRO A 348 19.59 18.57 31.82
C PRO A 348 18.39 18.68 32.77
N SER A 349 18.18 19.85 33.38
CA SER A 349 17.06 20.08 34.31
C SER A 349 15.69 20.09 33.60
N ARG A 350 15.63 20.27 32.27
CA ARG A 350 14.44 20.22 31.43
C ARG A 350 14.28 18.86 30.74
N CYS A 351 15.30 18.01 30.78
CA CYS A 351 15.32 16.75 30.04
C CYS A 351 14.78 15.58 30.88
N ALA A 352 14.09 14.66 30.21
CA ALA A 352 13.79 13.32 30.71
C ALA A 352 14.21 12.27 29.67
N LEU A 353 14.84 11.19 30.12
CA LEU A 353 15.13 10.01 29.32
C LEU A 353 14.05 8.94 29.60
N ILE A 354 13.35 8.48 28.57
CA ILE A 354 12.44 7.35 28.62
C ILE A 354 13.16 6.12 28.05
N ILE A 355 13.17 5.03 28.82
CA ILE A 355 13.60 3.69 28.40
C ILE A 355 12.34 2.82 28.34
N GLN A 356 11.84 2.59 27.12
CA GLN A 356 10.51 2.00 26.91
C GLN A 356 10.60 0.57 26.41
N ASP A 357 9.84 -0.33 27.08
CA ASP A 357 9.62 -1.72 26.69
C ASP A 357 10.93 -2.54 26.48
N MET A 358 12.03 -2.14 27.12
CA MET A 358 13.27 -2.92 27.13
C MET A 358 13.18 -4.07 28.15
N GLN A 359 12.27 -4.98 27.85
CA GLN A 359 11.90 -6.13 28.68
C GLN A 359 12.25 -7.44 27.97
N ASN A 360 12.43 -8.53 28.73
CA ASN A 360 12.96 -9.77 28.19
C ASN A 360 12.06 -10.38 27.11
N ASP A 361 10.73 -10.34 27.24
CA ASP A 361 9.81 -10.83 26.21
C ASP A 361 9.96 -10.09 24.87
N VAL A 362 10.42 -8.83 24.90
CA VAL A 362 10.48 -7.97 23.73
C VAL A 362 11.80 -8.11 22.97
N VAL A 363 12.92 -8.13 23.67
CA VAL A 363 14.25 -7.97 23.03
C VAL A 363 15.25 -9.10 23.34
N MET A 364 14.84 -10.13 24.09
CA MET A 364 15.76 -11.22 24.46
C MET A 364 15.39 -12.54 23.77
N GLU A 365 16.44 -13.34 23.49
CA GLU A 365 16.27 -14.73 23.07
C GLU A 365 15.49 -15.51 24.16
N GLY A 366 14.49 -16.27 23.75
CA GLY A 366 13.61 -17.00 24.66
C GLY A 366 12.43 -16.19 25.21
N GLY A 367 12.33 -14.90 24.88
CA GLY A 367 11.15 -14.07 25.16
C GLY A 367 9.96 -14.42 24.26
N ALA A 368 8.77 -14.03 24.65
CA ALA A 368 7.53 -14.34 23.94
C ALA A 368 7.54 -13.86 22.48
N PHE A 369 8.25 -12.77 22.18
CA PHE A 369 8.37 -12.22 20.84
C PHE A 369 9.70 -12.55 20.15
N ALA A 370 10.45 -13.54 20.62
CA ALA A 370 11.76 -13.89 20.06
C ALA A 370 11.69 -14.29 18.58
N SER A 371 10.63 -14.98 18.16
CA SER A 371 10.41 -15.40 16.77
C SER A 371 10.14 -14.24 15.79
N SER A 372 9.85 -13.04 16.28
CA SER A 372 9.60 -11.86 15.45
C SER A 372 10.85 -11.28 14.79
N GLY A 373 12.06 -11.69 15.22
CA GLY A 373 13.34 -11.10 14.82
C GLY A 373 13.81 -9.96 15.74
N SER A 374 13.02 -9.54 16.71
CA SER A 374 13.35 -8.43 17.63
C SER A 374 14.67 -8.62 18.37
N PRO A 375 15.03 -9.78 18.95
CA PRO A 375 16.30 -9.98 19.60
C PRO A 375 17.49 -9.81 18.65
N ALA A 376 17.39 -10.37 17.44
CA ALA A 376 18.45 -10.29 16.45
C ALA A 376 18.73 -8.83 16.04
N HIS A 377 17.68 -8.05 15.78
CA HIS A 377 17.81 -6.64 15.42
C HIS A 377 18.28 -5.79 16.61
N CYS A 378 17.81 -6.07 17.83
CA CYS A 378 18.28 -5.38 19.04
C CYS A 378 19.79 -5.58 19.23
N LYS A 379 20.29 -6.79 19.00
CA LYS A 379 21.73 -7.10 19.02
C LYS A 379 22.47 -6.42 17.89
N GLN A 380 21.93 -6.40 16.67
CA GLN A 380 22.52 -5.74 15.50
C GLN A 380 22.70 -4.22 15.74
N GLN A 381 21.71 -3.57 16.33
CA GLN A 381 21.73 -2.15 16.71
C GLN A 381 22.59 -1.85 17.93
N ASN A 382 22.99 -2.87 18.67
CA ASN A 382 23.62 -2.72 20.00
C ASN A 382 22.78 -1.86 20.96
N ALA A 383 21.44 -1.93 20.81
CA ALA A 383 20.51 -1.00 21.41
C ALA A 383 20.55 -1.02 22.95
N ILE A 384 20.71 -2.21 23.56
CA ILE A 384 20.80 -2.36 25.03
C ILE A 384 22.03 -1.62 25.56
N ALA A 385 23.21 -1.87 25.00
CA ALA A 385 24.45 -1.24 25.46
C ALA A 385 24.45 0.29 25.24
N ASN A 386 23.92 0.75 24.11
CA ASN A 386 23.76 2.17 23.82
C ASN A 386 22.79 2.84 24.81
N ALA A 387 21.64 2.19 25.10
CA ALA A 387 20.68 2.71 26.09
C ALA A 387 21.27 2.75 27.51
N MET A 388 22.03 1.72 27.91
CA MET A 388 22.75 1.70 29.20
C MET A 388 23.72 2.86 29.31
N ARG A 389 24.55 3.08 28.27
CA ARG A 389 25.54 4.16 28.21
C ARG A 389 24.87 5.53 28.27
N LEU A 390 23.79 5.72 27.52
CA LEU A 390 23.01 6.96 27.53
C LEU A 390 22.34 7.20 28.90
N ALA A 391 21.75 6.17 29.50
CA ALA A 391 21.13 6.28 30.82
C ALA A 391 22.14 6.66 31.92
N ASP A 392 23.33 6.07 31.88
CA ASP A 392 24.42 6.43 32.81
C ASP A 392 24.88 7.88 32.63
N ALA A 393 25.00 8.33 31.39
CA ALA A 393 25.35 9.72 31.09
C ALA A 393 24.26 10.70 31.55
N CYS A 394 22.98 10.35 31.37
CA CYS A 394 21.84 11.13 31.81
C CYS A 394 21.81 11.26 33.36
N ARG A 395 21.96 10.13 34.08
CA ARG A 395 21.96 10.12 35.55
C ARG A 395 23.09 11.02 36.11
N LYS A 396 24.32 10.92 35.56
CA LYS A 396 25.45 11.73 35.97
C LYS A 396 25.23 13.24 35.82
N ARG A 397 24.34 13.64 34.91
CA ARG A 397 24.02 15.05 34.59
C ARG A 397 22.69 15.54 35.21
N GLY A 398 22.03 14.72 36.00
CA GLY A 398 20.74 15.07 36.63
C GLY A 398 19.55 15.08 35.70
N VAL A 399 19.64 14.43 34.55
CA VAL A 399 18.50 14.16 33.68
C VAL A 399 17.58 13.16 34.37
N MET A 400 16.28 13.41 34.39
CA MET A 400 15.29 12.49 34.92
C MET A 400 15.25 11.20 34.08
N VAL A 401 15.45 10.03 34.70
CA VAL A 401 15.35 8.74 34.01
C VAL A 401 14.02 8.07 34.36
N ILE A 402 13.28 7.63 33.33
CA ILE A 402 11.97 7.03 33.43
C ILE A 402 11.98 5.69 32.66
N HIS A 403 11.77 4.60 33.39
CA HIS A 403 11.52 3.30 32.79
C HIS A 403 10.03 3.15 32.51
N VAL A 404 9.68 2.87 31.27
CA VAL A 404 8.30 2.61 30.86
C VAL A 404 8.17 1.13 30.50
N TRP A 405 7.41 0.41 31.31
CA TRP A 405 7.22 -1.03 31.14
C TRP A 405 5.80 -1.34 30.69
N PHE A 406 5.67 -2.20 29.71
CA PHE A 406 4.41 -2.81 29.37
C PHE A 406 4.15 -3.94 30.37
N VAL A 407 3.06 -3.89 31.10
CA VAL A 407 2.76 -4.89 32.14
C VAL A 407 1.32 -5.35 32.01
N VAL A 408 1.15 -6.66 31.87
CA VAL A 408 -0.15 -7.34 31.82
C VAL A 408 -0.39 -8.04 33.15
N GLU A 409 -1.54 -7.81 33.78
CA GLU A 409 -1.92 -8.55 34.95
C GLU A 409 -2.26 -10.02 34.65
N PRO A 410 -2.05 -10.96 35.56
CA PRO A 410 -2.45 -12.35 35.36
C PRO A 410 -3.93 -12.46 34.95
N GLY A 411 -4.21 -13.18 33.86
CA GLY A 411 -5.55 -13.27 33.26
C GLY A 411 -5.93 -12.09 32.36
N ALA A 412 -5.01 -11.17 32.13
CA ALA A 412 -5.14 -10.02 31.24
C ALA A 412 -6.36 -9.11 31.45
N PRO A 413 -6.79 -8.84 32.71
CA PRO A 413 -7.85 -7.87 32.93
C PRO A 413 -7.43 -6.50 32.43
N GLY A 414 -8.34 -5.80 31.75
CA GLY A 414 -8.09 -4.46 31.19
C GLY A 414 -7.37 -4.42 29.83
N VAL A 415 -6.94 -5.56 29.28
CA VAL A 415 -6.45 -5.63 27.91
C VAL A 415 -7.63 -5.80 26.97
N THR A 416 -7.90 -4.78 26.15
CA THR A 416 -8.93 -4.87 25.11
C THR A 416 -8.33 -5.49 23.84
N LEU A 417 -8.94 -6.58 23.36
CA LEU A 417 -8.51 -7.32 22.15
C LEU A 417 -9.05 -6.62 20.87
N ASN A 418 -8.62 -5.42 20.63
CA ASN A 418 -9.09 -4.58 19.52
C ASN A 418 -8.05 -4.41 18.40
N ALA A 419 -6.95 -5.12 18.49
CA ALA A 419 -5.91 -5.17 17.46
C ALA A 419 -5.10 -6.48 17.57
N PRO A 420 -4.55 -7.01 16.45
CA PRO A 420 -3.80 -8.27 16.43
C PRO A 420 -2.64 -8.32 17.45
N LEU A 421 -2.01 -7.19 17.70
CA LEU A 421 -0.94 -7.11 18.70
C LEU A 421 -1.44 -7.49 20.11
N PHE A 422 -2.62 -7.00 20.51
CA PHE A 422 -3.16 -7.27 21.86
C PHE A 422 -3.71 -8.70 21.96
N GLU A 423 -4.22 -9.25 20.86
CA GLU A 423 -4.60 -10.66 20.76
C GLU A 423 -3.38 -11.55 20.94
N GLY A 424 -2.34 -11.34 20.13
CA GLY A 424 -1.08 -12.10 20.20
C GLY A 424 -0.37 -11.96 21.54
N LEU A 425 -0.45 -10.79 22.19
CA LEU A 425 0.12 -10.55 23.52
C LEU A 425 -0.57 -11.41 24.61
N VAL A 426 -1.88 -11.54 24.55
CA VAL A 426 -2.66 -12.35 25.50
C VAL A 426 -2.47 -13.85 25.21
N GLU A 427 -2.51 -14.26 23.94
CA GLU A 427 -2.30 -15.65 23.53
C GLU A 427 -0.92 -16.17 23.90
N SER A 428 0.14 -15.37 23.68
CA SER A 428 1.51 -15.73 24.03
C SER A 428 1.80 -15.57 25.54
N LYS A 429 0.86 -15.06 26.32
CA LYS A 429 1.03 -14.72 27.75
C LYS A 429 2.25 -13.81 27.99
N ALA A 430 2.49 -12.89 27.07
CA ALA A 430 3.63 -11.99 27.14
C ALA A 430 3.45 -10.91 28.19
N MET A 431 4.56 -10.42 28.73
CA MET A 431 4.63 -9.26 29.62
C MET A 431 3.81 -9.40 30.92
N VAL A 432 3.52 -10.64 31.35
CA VAL A 432 2.71 -10.88 32.55
C VAL A 432 3.49 -10.53 33.80
N ARG A 433 2.89 -9.73 34.67
CA ARG A 433 3.48 -9.31 35.95
C ARG A 433 4.10 -10.46 36.72
N GLY A 434 5.33 -10.25 37.17
CA GLY A 434 6.09 -11.23 37.96
C GLY A 434 6.78 -12.34 37.18
N THR A 435 6.62 -12.38 35.85
CA THR A 435 7.37 -13.30 35.00
C THR A 435 8.73 -12.73 34.62
N TRP A 436 9.65 -13.62 34.21
CA TRP A 436 10.93 -13.23 33.64
C TRP A 436 10.73 -12.36 32.36
N GLY A 437 9.72 -12.68 31.56
CA GLY A 437 9.42 -11.95 30.34
C GLY A 437 9.05 -10.49 30.56
N ALA A 438 8.30 -10.20 31.61
CA ALA A 438 7.94 -8.84 32.00
C ALA A 438 9.07 -8.06 32.67
N ALA A 439 10.11 -8.74 33.14
CA ALA A 439 11.25 -8.08 33.79
C ALA A 439 12.07 -7.27 32.78
N PRO A 440 12.68 -6.13 33.18
CA PRO A 440 13.61 -5.40 32.34
C PRO A 440 14.85 -6.26 32.01
N VAL A 441 15.45 -5.95 30.86
CA VAL A 441 16.71 -6.58 30.43
C VAL A 441 17.83 -6.25 31.44
N ALA A 442 18.69 -7.23 31.71
CA ALA A 442 19.83 -7.07 32.59
C ALA A 442 20.67 -5.83 32.22
N GLY A 443 20.91 -4.97 33.21
CA GLY A 443 21.61 -3.70 33.07
C GLY A 443 20.72 -2.49 32.79
N LEU A 444 19.42 -2.71 32.48
CA LEU A 444 18.42 -1.65 32.29
C LEU A 444 17.35 -1.66 33.39
N GLU A 445 17.69 -2.22 34.56
CA GLU A 445 16.83 -2.12 35.74
C GLU A 445 16.76 -0.67 36.25
N ALA A 446 15.61 -0.31 36.84
CA ALA A 446 15.46 0.98 37.48
C ALA A 446 16.39 1.07 38.70
N ARG A 447 17.13 2.18 38.81
CA ARG A 447 18.03 2.46 39.94
C ARG A 447 17.38 3.42 40.93
N PRO A 448 17.88 3.50 42.18
CA PRO A 448 17.42 4.52 43.13
C PRO A 448 17.48 5.93 42.49
N GLY A 449 16.33 6.61 42.50
CA GLY A 449 16.16 7.93 41.90
C GLY A 449 15.53 7.91 40.50
N ASP A 450 15.44 6.75 39.84
CA ASP A 450 14.70 6.59 38.59
C ASP A 450 13.20 6.47 38.85
N HIS A 451 12.39 6.83 37.88
CA HIS A 451 10.96 6.62 37.89
C HIS A 451 10.57 5.36 37.12
N VAL A 452 9.56 4.64 37.57
CA VAL A 452 8.93 3.53 36.87
C VAL A 452 7.50 3.90 36.52
N VAL A 453 7.16 3.78 35.25
CA VAL A 453 5.81 4.01 34.72
C VAL A 453 5.35 2.73 34.01
N GLU A 454 4.22 2.21 34.40
CA GLU A 454 3.60 1.05 33.76
C GLU A 454 2.52 1.48 32.79
N LYS A 455 2.37 0.71 31.71
CA LYS A 455 1.36 0.91 30.68
C LYS A 455 0.80 -0.42 30.18
N MET A 456 -0.37 -0.38 29.53
CA MET A 456 -1.00 -1.50 28.80
C MET A 456 -1.39 -1.09 27.37
N ARG A 457 -0.79 -0.03 26.83
CA ARG A 457 -1.02 0.46 25.48
C ARG A 457 0.32 0.75 24.78
N MET A 458 0.30 0.95 23.46
CA MET A 458 1.51 1.20 22.67
C MET A 458 2.21 2.49 23.12
N SER A 459 1.48 3.59 23.16
CA SER A 459 2.00 4.87 23.63
C SER A 459 2.27 4.85 25.13
N ALA A 460 3.39 5.42 25.53
CA ALA A 460 3.71 5.59 26.96
C ALA A 460 2.77 6.57 27.68
N TRP A 461 2.02 7.37 26.93
CA TRP A 461 1.09 8.36 27.47
C TRP A 461 -0.26 7.77 27.85
N GLU A 462 -0.69 6.72 27.12
CA GLU A 462 -2.04 6.21 27.22
C GLU A 462 -2.24 5.32 28.47
N GLY A 463 -3.15 5.75 29.35
CA GLY A 463 -3.49 5.01 30.56
C GLY A 463 -2.36 4.92 31.59
N SER A 464 -1.37 5.80 31.51
CA SER A 464 -0.20 5.82 32.39
C SER A 464 -0.08 7.13 33.16
N ARG A 465 0.82 7.16 34.12
CA ARG A 465 1.16 8.39 34.88
C ARG A 465 2.33 9.18 34.28
N LEU A 466 2.78 8.89 33.06
CA LEU A 466 3.95 9.51 32.46
C LEU A 466 3.85 11.04 32.44
N GLU A 467 2.73 11.57 31.98
CA GLU A 467 2.54 13.03 31.89
C GLU A 467 2.59 13.70 33.27
N THR A 468 2.03 13.07 34.29
CA THR A 468 2.10 13.55 35.68
C THR A 468 3.55 13.61 36.18
N VAL A 469 4.35 12.57 35.87
CA VAL A 469 5.77 12.51 36.27
C VAL A 469 6.56 13.62 35.58
N LEU A 470 6.39 13.81 34.28
CA LEU A 470 7.08 14.83 33.49
C LEU A 470 6.72 16.25 33.93
N LYS A 471 5.42 16.54 34.13
CA LYS A 471 4.95 17.85 34.58
C LYS A 471 5.40 18.17 36.02
N SER A 472 5.36 17.20 36.91
CA SER A 472 5.85 17.35 38.28
C SER A 472 7.33 17.70 38.33
N GLY A 473 8.10 17.06 37.44
CA GLY A 473 9.53 17.30 37.27
C GLY A 473 9.88 18.53 36.42
N ARG A 474 8.89 19.22 35.85
CA ARG A 474 9.06 20.34 34.92
C ARG A 474 9.93 19.96 33.70
N ARG A 475 9.69 18.75 33.15
CA ARG A 475 10.41 18.22 31.98
C ARG A 475 9.60 18.49 30.74
N ASP A 476 10.16 19.18 29.77
CA ASP A 476 9.57 19.52 28.48
C ASP A 476 10.39 19.04 27.28
N ILE A 477 11.57 18.45 27.53
CA ILE A 477 12.43 17.79 26.56
C ILE A 477 12.45 16.30 26.89
N VAL A 478 11.98 15.46 25.96
CA VAL A 478 11.82 14.02 26.20
C VAL A 478 12.64 13.23 25.19
N ILE A 479 13.64 12.50 25.72
CA ILE A 479 14.48 11.60 24.96
C ILE A 479 13.88 10.20 25.05
N VAL A 480 13.48 9.60 23.93
CA VAL A 480 12.76 8.30 23.92
C VAL A 480 13.66 7.23 23.29
N THR A 481 13.88 6.15 24.04
CA THR A 481 14.66 4.98 23.64
C THR A 481 13.89 3.69 23.88
N GLY A 482 14.27 2.60 23.23
CA GLY A 482 13.71 1.28 23.53
C GLY A 482 13.13 0.52 22.34
N ALA A 483 12.09 -0.25 22.56
CA ALA A 483 11.48 -1.15 21.58
C ALA A 483 9.93 -1.08 21.62
N TRP A 484 9.24 -1.21 20.48
CA TRP A 484 9.74 -1.34 19.12
C TRP A 484 9.67 0.01 18.42
N THR A 485 10.68 0.31 17.60
CA THR A 485 10.81 1.63 16.95
C THR A 485 9.56 2.03 16.19
N ASN A 486 9.02 1.16 15.34
CA ASN A 486 7.84 1.40 14.49
C ASN A 486 6.50 1.28 15.21
N MET A 487 6.51 1.02 16.50
CA MET A 487 5.31 0.87 17.32
C MET A 487 5.38 1.79 18.56
N SER A 488 5.82 1.24 19.69
CA SER A 488 5.82 1.96 20.98
C SER A 488 6.59 3.27 20.95
N ILE A 489 7.77 3.29 20.32
CA ILE A 489 8.61 4.50 20.26
C ILE A 489 7.95 5.55 19.38
N GLU A 490 7.49 5.15 18.18
CA GLU A 490 6.81 6.06 17.25
C GLU A 490 5.52 6.64 17.84
N HIS A 491 4.66 5.79 18.45
CA HIS A 491 3.45 6.27 19.14
C HIS A 491 3.76 7.25 20.25
N THR A 492 4.79 6.96 21.05
CA THR A 492 5.17 7.83 22.17
C THR A 492 5.72 9.15 21.68
N ALA A 493 6.54 9.15 20.63
CA ALA A 493 7.09 10.38 20.05
C ALA A 493 6.01 11.26 19.41
N ARG A 494 5.09 10.69 18.64
CA ARG A 494 3.98 11.42 18.00
C ARG A 494 3.07 12.06 19.06
N THR A 495 2.59 11.27 20.02
CA THR A 495 1.73 11.79 21.09
C THR A 495 2.46 12.84 21.94
N GLY A 496 3.76 12.68 22.18
CA GLY A 496 4.56 13.66 22.92
C GLY A 496 4.68 14.99 22.18
N ALA A 497 4.90 14.96 20.87
CA ALA A 497 4.94 16.16 20.02
C ALA A 497 3.58 16.88 20.01
N ASP A 498 2.46 16.15 19.88
CA ASP A 498 1.09 16.71 19.95
C ASP A 498 0.79 17.34 21.31
N LYS A 499 1.40 16.83 22.39
CA LYS A 499 1.31 17.40 23.74
C LYS A 499 2.26 18.59 23.98
N GLY A 500 3.07 18.97 22.99
CA GLY A 500 3.97 20.13 23.03
C GLY A 500 5.35 19.84 23.63
N TYR A 501 5.75 18.58 23.80
CA TYR A 501 7.11 18.22 24.22
C TYR A 501 8.08 18.26 23.04
N LEU A 502 9.33 18.70 23.30
CA LEU A 502 10.43 18.51 22.36
C LEU A 502 10.88 17.05 22.41
N MET A 503 10.60 16.30 21.37
CA MET A 503 10.92 14.87 21.29
C MET A 503 12.28 14.65 20.64
N ILE A 504 13.11 13.80 21.24
CA ILE A 504 14.43 13.38 20.74
C ILE A 504 14.46 11.85 20.72
N VAL A 505 14.87 11.27 19.58
CA VAL A 505 14.96 9.82 19.43
C VAL A 505 16.39 9.45 18.99
N PRO A 506 17.22 8.94 19.90
CA PRO A 506 18.52 8.35 19.55
C PRO A 506 18.29 6.99 18.87
N GLU A 507 18.43 6.95 17.56
CA GLU A 507 18.09 5.77 16.74
C GLU A 507 18.84 4.50 17.14
N ASP A 508 20.11 4.66 17.52
CA ASP A 508 20.99 3.57 17.94
C ASP A 508 20.68 3.00 19.33
N CYS A 509 19.76 3.65 20.07
CA CYS A 509 19.16 3.14 21.30
C CYS A 509 17.79 2.53 21.09
N CYS A 510 17.33 2.39 19.84
CA CYS A 510 16.03 1.84 19.50
C CYS A 510 16.16 0.57 18.65
N SER A 511 15.20 -0.34 18.77
CA SER A 511 15.16 -1.55 17.95
C SER A 511 13.72 -1.98 17.62
N THR A 512 13.56 -2.84 16.62
CA THR A 512 12.31 -3.49 16.26
C THR A 512 12.58 -4.87 15.68
N MET A 513 11.69 -5.45 14.89
CA MET A 513 11.81 -6.80 14.34
C MET A 513 12.91 -6.94 13.28
N ASN A 514 13.16 -5.89 12.50
CA ASN A 514 14.17 -5.89 11.44
C ASN A 514 14.63 -4.47 11.09
N ALA A 515 15.74 -4.40 10.35
CA ALA A 515 16.35 -3.12 9.97
C ALA A 515 15.49 -2.27 9.02
N ASP A 516 14.62 -2.89 8.20
CA ASP A 516 13.78 -2.14 7.25
C ASP A 516 12.66 -1.40 7.97
N TRP A 517 12.02 -2.04 8.93
CA TRP A 517 11.00 -1.41 9.78
C TRP A 517 11.59 -0.31 10.65
N HIS A 518 12.80 -0.55 11.17
CA HIS A 518 13.52 0.47 11.90
C HIS A 518 13.81 1.69 11.03
N ARG A 519 14.42 1.50 9.86
CA ARG A 519 14.72 2.58 8.92
C ARG A 519 13.49 3.32 8.45
N ALA A 520 12.36 2.62 8.24
CA ALA A 520 11.09 3.25 7.86
C ALA A 520 10.62 4.24 8.92
N SER A 521 10.60 3.84 10.20
CA SER A 521 10.25 4.74 11.29
C SER A 521 11.24 5.91 11.43
N ILE A 522 12.54 5.60 11.41
CA ILE A 522 13.60 6.60 11.61
C ILE A 522 13.61 7.64 10.48
N ASN A 523 13.55 7.20 9.22
CA ASN A 523 13.78 8.10 8.09
C ASN A 523 12.51 8.85 7.64
N TYR A 524 11.32 8.35 7.97
CA TYR A 524 10.08 8.92 7.43
C TYR A 524 9.10 9.37 8.51
N ALA A 525 8.86 8.55 9.53
CA ALA A 525 7.83 8.82 10.53
C ALA A 525 8.31 9.76 11.64
N LEU A 526 9.44 9.43 12.24
CA LEU A 526 9.96 10.13 13.41
C LEU A 526 10.61 11.48 13.10
N GLN A 527 11.17 11.68 11.93
CA GLN A 527 11.79 12.95 11.52
C GLN A 527 10.81 14.13 11.48
N SER A 528 9.53 13.87 11.32
CA SER A 528 8.50 14.92 11.28
C SER A 528 8.06 15.39 12.67
N VAL A 529 8.28 14.57 13.71
CA VAL A 529 7.75 14.80 15.06
C VAL A 529 8.82 14.77 16.13
N SER A 530 10.08 14.46 15.78
CA SER A 530 11.20 14.40 16.73
C SER A 530 12.54 14.79 16.08
N ALA A 531 13.51 15.11 16.91
CA ALA A 531 14.90 15.17 16.48
C ALA A 531 15.49 13.76 16.53
N VAL A 532 15.63 13.12 15.37
CA VAL A 532 16.30 11.83 15.24
C VAL A 532 17.81 12.04 15.24
N THR A 533 18.53 11.30 16.09
CA THR A 533 19.97 11.47 16.34
C THR A 533 20.59 10.17 16.84
N LYS A 534 21.80 10.23 17.45
CA LYS A 534 22.47 9.11 18.11
C LYS A 534 22.73 9.39 19.59
N ALA A 535 22.99 8.33 20.36
CA ALA A 535 23.29 8.45 21.79
C ALA A 535 24.45 9.43 22.06
N ASP A 536 25.50 9.39 21.23
CA ASP A 536 26.68 10.26 21.40
C ASP A 536 26.34 11.74 21.19
N ASP A 537 25.45 12.05 20.24
CA ASP A 537 25.03 13.43 20.00
C ASP A 537 24.22 13.98 21.18
N VAL A 538 23.34 13.13 21.77
CA VAL A 538 22.58 13.50 22.98
C VAL A 538 23.53 13.73 24.17
N ILE A 539 24.51 12.83 24.37
CA ILE A 539 25.50 12.95 25.46
C ILE A 539 26.32 14.21 25.30
N ALA A 540 26.75 14.52 24.07
CA ALA A 540 27.51 15.74 23.77
C ALA A 540 26.65 17.01 23.99
N ALA A 541 25.39 16.98 23.61
CA ALA A 541 24.47 18.10 23.79
C ALA A 541 24.15 18.39 25.27
N LEU A 542 24.18 17.36 26.13
CA LEU A 542 24.00 17.51 27.58
C LEU A 542 25.23 18.08 28.31
N GLY A 543 26.39 18.14 27.69
CA GLY A 543 27.65 18.71 28.21
C GLY A 543 28.49 17.73 29.00
#